data_fc093fa3205ccb703e1c7000bc7e2ffa
#
_entry.id   fc093fa3205ccb703e1c7000bc7e2ffa
#
_cell.length_a   1.000
_cell.length_b   1.000
_cell.length_c   1.000
_cell.angle_alpha   90.00
_cell.angle_beta   90.00
_cell.angle_gamma   90.00
#
_symmetry.space_group_name_H-M   'P 1'
#
loop_
_entity.id
_entity.type
_entity.pdbx_description
1 polymer ?
#
loop_
_entity_poly.entity_id
_entity_poly.type
_entity_poly.pdbx_seq_one_letter_code
_entity_poly.pdbx_strand_id
1 'polypeptide(L)'
;MNSTAALARQAGMTDAQWKEAVKFDSTDWGWIIMSIGMAIGAGIVFLPVQVGLVGVWVYLFSAIIAYPAIYLLQCLFINTLADSPRCEDYPSVISGYLGKNWGFLLGILYFLSILICVFMYSTALTNDSASFLFSFGVTDTLLSDSPFYGLAIICVMASRGEQLLFRVSTLMVLTKLLVVICLGGIMIQHWNLANIGVFPDLGYLVKNTIAMLPVTLTSILFIPSISPMVISYRSHNKSIHVARYKAMRAM
;
A
#
# COMPACT_ATOMS: atom_id res chain seq x y z
N MET A 1 21.79 22.22 -0.97
CA MET A 1 22.84 21.64 -1.84
C MET A 1 23.87 20.76 -1.12
N ASN A 2 23.95 20.76 0.23
CA ASN A 2 24.97 19.99 0.97
C ASN A 2 24.61 18.53 1.28
N SER A 3 23.38 18.09 1.08
CA SER A 3 22.96 16.73 1.46
C SER A 3 23.41 15.64 0.47
N THR A 4 23.39 15.90 -0.81
CA THR A 4 23.78 14.92 -1.84
C THR A 4 25.28 14.62 -1.83
N ALA A 5 26.13 15.62 -1.64
CA ALA A 5 27.58 15.43 -1.50
C ALA A 5 27.94 14.64 -0.22
N ALA A 6 27.20 14.86 0.88
CA ALA A 6 27.38 14.09 2.11
C ALA A 6 26.98 12.60 1.90
N LEU A 7 25.88 12.33 1.21
CA LEU A 7 25.44 10.98 0.90
C LEU A 7 26.40 10.25 -0.05
N ALA A 8 26.94 10.95 -1.06
CA ALA A 8 27.96 10.41 -1.95
C ALA A 8 29.22 9.97 -1.17
N ARG A 9 29.68 10.80 -0.24
CA ARG A 9 30.83 10.49 0.66
C ARG A 9 30.55 9.28 1.55
N GLN A 10 29.35 9.20 2.15
CA GLN A 10 28.93 8.06 2.96
C GLN A 10 28.89 6.75 2.16
N ALA A 11 28.52 6.85 0.87
CA ALA A 11 28.52 5.72 -0.04
C ALA A 11 29.90 5.35 -0.61
N GLY A 12 30.95 6.12 -0.30
CA GLY A 12 32.30 5.95 -0.86
C GLY A 12 32.37 6.24 -2.35
N MET A 13 31.49 7.10 -2.87
CA MET A 13 31.34 7.41 -4.30
C MET A 13 31.69 8.88 -4.57
N THR A 14 32.12 9.15 -5.81
CA THR A 14 32.23 10.53 -6.32
C THR A 14 30.84 11.09 -6.59
N ASP A 15 30.69 12.43 -6.60
CA ASP A 15 29.41 13.09 -6.90
C ASP A 15 28.83 12.68 -8.26
N ALA A 16 29.68 12.44 -9.26
CA ALA A 16 29.25 11.97 -10.58
C ALA A 16 28.71 10.54 -10.54
N GLN A 17 29.41 9.64 -9.84
CA GLN A 17 28.98 8.24 -9.64
C GLN A 17 27.67 8.15 -8.84
N TRP A 18 27.55 8.99 -7.82
CA TRP A 18 26.31 9.07 -7.04
C TRP A 18 25.13 9.49 -7.91
N LYS A 19 25.27 10.58 -8.68
CA LYS A 19 24.20 11.07 -9.56
C LYS A 19 23.75 10.03 -10.60
N GLU A 20 24.68 9.27 -11.15
CA GLU A 20 24.35 8.19 -12.08
C GLU A 20 23.68 7.01 -11.37
N ALA A 21 24.17 6.61 -10.22
CA ALA A 21 23.60 5.49 -9.45
C ALA A 21 22.18 5.77 -8.94
N VAL A 22 21.86 7.02 -8.59
CA VAL A 22 20.52 7.43 -8.12
C VAL A 22 19.61 7.96 -9.23
N LYS A 23 20.03 7.87 -10.49
CA LYS A 23 19.22 8.28 -11.63
C LYS A 23 17.88 7.56 -11.62
N PHE A 24 16.82 8.30 -11.95
CA PHE A 24 15.47 7.77 -12.00
C PHE A 24 15.32 6.86 -13.22
N ASP A 25 14.82 5.65 -13.01
CA ASP A 25 14.66 4.64 -14.05
C ASP A 25 13.24 4.04 -14.09
N SER A 26 13.01 3.11 -15.01
CA SER A 26 11.73 2.41 -15.15
C SER A 26 11.36 1.57 -13.93
N THR A 27 12.34 1.09 -13.20
CA THR A 27 12.14 0.32 -11.96
C THR A 27 11.54 1.21 -10.86
N ASP A 28 12.03 2.46 -10.76
CA ASP A 28 11.48 3.45 -9.83
C ASP A 28 10.00 3.73 -10.14
N TRP A 29 9.63 3.88 -11.43
CA TRP A 29 8.23 4.03 -11.83
C TRP A 29 7.38 2.81 -11.48
N GLY A 30 7.91 1.61 -11.71
CA GLY A 30 7.22 0.37 -11.35
C GLY A 30 6.88 0.31 -9.86
N TRP A 31 7.84 0.65 -9.00
CA TRP A 31 7.62 0.64 -7.55
C TRP A 31 6.68 1.75 -7.09
N ILE A 32 6.74 2.96 -7.68
CA ILE A 32 5.79 4.04 -7.38
C ILE A 32 4.37 3.61 -7.72
N ILE A 33 4.13 3.10 -8.94
CA ILE A 33 2.80 2.63 -9.36
C ILE A 33 2.31 1.50 -8.45
N MET A 34 3.18 0.55 -8.11
CA MET A 34 2.83 -0.56 -7.21
C MET A 34 2.48 -0.07 -5.80
N SER A 35 3.25 0.86 -5.26
CA SER A 35 3.00 1.46 -3.93
C SER A 35 1.68 2.23 -3.90
N ILE A 36 1.41 3.05 -4.92
CA ILE A 36 0.13 3.74 -5.09
C ILE A 36 -1.01 2.72 -5.23
N GLY A 37 -0.82 1.66 -6.04
CA GLY A 37 -1.82 0.62 -6.23
C GLY A 37 -2.18 -0.12 -4.95
N MET A 38 -1.21 -0.34 -4.06
CA MET A 38 -1.43 -0.95 -2.75
C MET A 38 -2.05 0.02 -1.75
N ALA A 39 -1.65 1.30 -1.76
CA ALA A 39 -2.25 2.33 -0.93
C ALA A 39 -3.73 2.56 -1.28
N ILE A 40 -4.07 2.56 -2.58
CA ILE A 40 -5.45 2.65 -3.07
C ILE A 40 -6.11 1.27 -2.98
N GLY A 41 -6.28 0.76 -1.77
CA GLY A 41 -7.01 -0.47 -1.47
C GLY A 41 -8.47 -0.22 -1.08
N ALA A 42 -9.01 -1.11 -0.26
CA ALA A 42 -10.36 -0.99 0.31
C ALA A 42 -10.56 0.34 1.07
N GLY A 43 -9.50 0.91 1.63
CA GLY A 43 -9.56 2.18 2.37
C GLY A 43 -10.17 3.31 1.56
N ILE A 44 -9.85 3.44 0.27
CA ILE A 44 -10.38 4.56 -0.55
C ILE A 44 -11.89 4.43 -0.79
N VAL A 45 -12.43 3.21 -0.76
CA VAL A 45 -13.87 2.95 -0.94
C VAL A 45 -14.63 3.24 0.35
N PHE A 46 -14.08 2.81 1.49
CA PHE A 46 -14.73 2.98 2.80
C PHE A 46 -14.52 4.36 3.40
N LEU A 47 -13.42 5.05 3.06
CA LEU A 47 -13.07 6.34 3.62
C LEU A 47 -14.16 7.40 3.43
N PRO A 48 -14.74 7.61 2.23
CA PRO A 48 -15.82 8.59 2.03
C PRO A 48 -17.06 8.32 2.89
N VAL A 49 -17.41 7.04 3.07
CA VAL A 49 -18.54 6.64 3.93
C VAL A 49 -18.25 6.99 5.38
N GLN A 50 -17.06 6.66 5.87
CA GLN A 50 -16.65 6.98 7.24
C GLN A 50 -16.57 8.50 7.47
N VAL A 51 -16.00 9.24 6.52
CA VAL A 51 -15.95 10.71 6.58
C VAL A 51 -17.35 11.32 6.59
N GLY A 52 -18.28 10.75 5.81
CA GLY A 52 -19.69 11.18 5.82
C GLY A 52 -20.37 10.98 7.17
N LEU A 53 -20.02 9.93 7.91
CA LEU A 53 -20.58 9.62 9.23
C LEU A 53 -20.02 10.49 10.36
N VAL A 54 -18.71 10.78 10.34
CA VAL A 54 -18.05 11.50 11.45
C VAL A 54 -17.78 12.97 11.15
N GLY A 55 -17.86 13.37 9.89
CA GLY A 55 -17.63 14.73 9.43
C GLY A 55 -16.21 14.99 8.91
N VAL A 56 -16.11 15.94 7.99
CA VAL A 56 -14.86 16.31 7.29
C VAL A 56 -13.79 16.82 8.26
N TRP A 57 -14.17 17.59 9.27
CA TRP A 57 -13.23 18.12 10.26
C TRP A 57 -12.52 17.03 11.04
N VAL A 58 -13.25 16.02 11.48
CA VAL A 58 -12.66 14.84 12.19
C VAL A 58 -11.65 14.14 11.31
N TYR A 59 -11.99 13.94 10.02
CA TYR A 59 -11.06 13.31 9.07
C TYR A 59 -9.80 14.14 8.86
N LEU A 60 -9.92 15.46 8.65
CA LEU A 60 -8.77 16.35 8.46
C LEU A 60 -7.79 16.30 9.64
N PHE A 61 -8.30 16.39 10.88
CA PHE A 61 -7.45 16.26 12.07
C PHE A 61 -6.82 14.88 12.19
N SER A 62 -7.58 13.83 11.90
CA SER A 62 -7.06 12.46 11.86
C SER A 62 -5.95 12.30 10.81
N ALA A 63 -6.12 12.87 9.62
CA ALA A 63 -5.13 12.83 8.54
C ALA A 63 -3.85 13.60 8.89
N ILE A 64 -3.96 14.78 9.52
CA ILE A 64 -2.81 15.57 9.98
C ILE A 64 -1.96 14.79 10.99
N ILE A 65 -2.58 13.98 11.84
CA ILE A 65 -1.88 13.14 12.82
C ILE A 65 -1.35 11.86 12.16
N ALA A 66 -2.17 11.22 11.33
CA ALA A 66 -1.85 9.93 10.72
C ALA A 66 -0.71 10.01 9.72
N TYR A 67 -0.66 11.06 8.88
CA TYR A 67 0.34 11.18 7.82
C TYR A 67 1.78 11.21 8.35
N PRO A 68 2.16 12.07 9.31
CA PRO A 68 3.51 12.06 9.87
C PRO A 68 3.85 10.74 10.56
N ALA A 69 2.90 10.12 11.27
CA ALA A 69 3.11 8.86 11.96
C ALA A 69 3.43 7.72 10.97
N ILE A 70 2.66 7.60 9.89
CA ILE A 70 2.90 6.60 8.84
C ILE A 70 4.19 6.89 8.09
N TYR A 71 4.46 8.14 7.73
CA TYR A 71 5.70 8.51 7.06
C TYR A 71 6.93 8.12 7.88
N LEU A 72 6.96 8.45 9.17
CA LEU A 72 8.04 8.07 10.07
C LEU A 72 8.18 6.55 10.20
N LEU A 73 7.07 5.83 10.34
CA LEU A 73 7.05 4.36 10.42
C LEU A 73 7.65 3.74 9.15
N GLN A 74 7.26 4.22 7.98
CA GLN A 74 7.76 3.72 6.71
C GLN A 74 9.24 4.04 6.50
N CYS A 75 9.69 5.25 6.87
CA CYS A 75 11.10 5.61 6.86
C CYS A 75 11.93 4.71 7.78
N LEU A 76 11.47 4.46 9.00
CA LEU A 76 12.13 3.54 9.93
C LEU A 76 12.19 2.13 9.37
N PHE A 77 11.11 1.67 8.76
CA PHE A 77 11.03 0.35 8.14
C PHE A 77 12.02 0.19 6.98
N ILE A 78 12.09 1.18 6.07
CA ILE A 78 13.09 1.19 4.98
C ILE A 78 14.51 1.17 5.53
N ASN A 79 14.81 1.99 6.54
CA ASN A 79 16.14 2.04 7.15
C ASN A 79 16.52 0.68 7.75
N THR A 80 15.63 0.08 8.53
CA THR A 80 15.87 -1.21 9.17
C THR A 80 16.09 -2.32 8.15
N LEU A 81 15.28 -2.36 7.08
CA LEU A 81 15.45 -3.33 6.01
C LEU A 81 16.75 -3.10 5.24
N ALA A 82 17.06 -1.85 4.88
CA ALA A 82 18.25 -1.52 4.11
C ALA A 82 19.56 -1.80 4.87
N ASP A 83 19.57 -1.62 6.19
CA ASP A 83 20.73 -1.86 7.05
C ASP A 83 20.90 -3.34 7.44
N SER A 84 19.89 -4.18 7.18
CA SER A 84 19.99 -5.61 7.50
C SER A 84 21.11 -6.29 6.72
N PRO A 85 21.95 -7.11 7.38
CA PRO A 85 23.00 -7.89 6.70
C PRO A 85 22.43 -8.89 5.68
N ARG A 86 21.26 -9.47 6.00
CA ARG A 86 20.53 -10.42 5.16
C ARG A 86 19.19 -9.82 4.77
N CYS A 87 19.19 -9.01 3.72
CA CYS A 87 17.96 -8.41 3.19
C CYS A 87 17.39 -9.35 2.09
N GLU A 88 16.98 -10.56 2.47
CA GLU A 88 16.42 -11.55 1.55
C GLU A 88 14.90 -11.62 1.67
N ASP A 89 14.40 -11.74 2.90
CA ASP A 89 12.98 -11.76 3.21
C ASP A 89 12.72 -11.13 4.59
N TYR A 90 11.46 -10.83 4.87
CA TYR A 90 11.06 -10.18 6.12
C TYR A 90 11.39 -11.01 7.38
N PRO A 91 11.09 -12.33 7.44
CA PRO A 91 11.48 -13.17 8.56
C PRO A 91 12.99 -13.26 8.81
N SER A 92 13.80 -13.27 7.75
CA SER A 92 15.27 -13.29 7.87
C SER A 92 15.81 -12.01 8.48
N VAL A 93 15.25 -10.85 8.10
CA VAL A 93 15.61 -9.56 8.70
C VAL A 93 15.30 -9.53 10.18
N ILE A 94 14.10 -9.97 10.58
CA ILE A 94 13.69 -10.04 11.99
C ILE A 94 14.58 -11.01 12.77
N SER A 95 14.86 -12.18 12.21
CA SER A 95 15.76 -13.16 12.84
C SER A 95 17.17 -12.59 13.07
N GLY A 96 17.63 -11.72 12.17
CA GLY A 96 18.93 -11.05 12.29
C GLY A 96 18.99 -10.06 13.45
N TYR A 97 17.88 -9.35 13.74
CA TYR A 97 17.82 -8.34 14.81
C TYR A 97 17.39 -8.90 16.17
N LEU A 98 16.38 -9.77 16.18
CA LEU A 98 15.73 -10.23 17.41
C LEU A 98 16.04 -11.68 17.78
N GLY A 99 16.80 -12.37 16.92
CA GLY A 99 17.13 -13.78 17.08
C GLY A 99 16.10 -14.76 16.51
N LYS A 100 16.52 -16.05 16.39
CA LYS A 100 15.75 -17.09 15.69
C LYS A 100 14.32 -17.29 16.23
N ASN A 101 14.13 -17.29 17.56
CA ASN A 101 12.85 -17.56 18.16
C ASN A 101 11.83 -16.48 17.84
N TRP A 102 12.24 -15.21 17.91
CA TRP A 102 11.39 -14.08 17.54
C TRP A 102 11.13 -14.04 16.03
N GLY A 103 12.15 -14.35 15.20
CA GLY A 103 11.99 -14.47 13.76
C GLY A 103 10.97 -15.54 13.38
N PHE A 104 10.98 -16.69 14.05
CA PHE A 104 10.03 -17.77 13.82
C PHE A 104 8.60 -17.35 14.24
N LEU A 105 8.43 -16.80 15.44
CA LEU A 105 7.12 -16.34 15.92
C LEU A 105 6.51 -15.29 14.99
N LEU A 106 7.30 -14.25 14.66
CA LEU A 106 6.83 -13.19 13.77
C LEU A 106 6.64 -13.67 12.34
N GLY A 107 7.41 -14.67 11.88
CA GLY A 107 7.20 -15.35 10.61
C GLY A 107 5.84 -16.06 10.55
N ILE A 108 5.45 -16.76 11.61
CA ILE A 108 4.13 -17.38 11.71
C ILE A 108 3.02 -16.32 11.71
N LEU A 109 3.17 -15.24 12.49
CA LEU A 109 2.16 -14.16 12.54
C LEU A 109 2.02 -13.47 11.18
N TYR A 110 3.14 -13.25 10.47
CA TYR A 110 3.14 -12.69 9.12
C TYR A 110 2.44 -13.64 8.13
N PHE A 111 2.73 -14.93 8.20
CA PHE A 111 2.06 -15.94 7.37
C PHE A 111 0.55 -15.98 7.62
N LEU A 112 0.12 -16.00 8.88
CA LEU A 112 -1.30 -15.93 9.23
C LEU A 112 -1.96 -14.64 8.74
N SER A 113 -1.27 -13.51 8.82
CA SER A 113 -1.74 -12.23 8.29
C SER A 113 -1.96 -12.30 6.77
N ILE A 114 -1.02 -12.90 6.03
CA ILE A 114 -1.16 -13.11 4.58
C ILE A 114 -2.36 -14.02 4.28
N LEU A 115 -2.54 -15.11 5.03
CA LEU A 115 -3.70 -16.00 4.84
C LEU A 115 -5.03 -15.27 5.03
N ILE A 116 -5.14 -14.45 6.08
CA ILE A 116 -6.33 -13.65 6.34
C ILE A 116 -6.57 -12.66 5.18
N CYS A 117 -5.54 -11.98 4.71
CA CYS A 117 -5.65 -11.06 3.58
C CYS A 117 -6.10 -11.79 2.31
N VAL A 118 -5.49 -12.93 1.97
CA VAL A 118 -5.88 -13.74 0.80
C VAL A 118 -7.33 -14.17 0.91
N PHE A 119 -7.77 -14.62 2.07
CA PHE A 119 -9.16 -15.01 2.32
C PHE A 119 -10.12 -13.83 2.11
N MET A 120 -9.84 -12.67 2.69
CA MET A 120 -10.66 -11.47 2.55
C MET A 120 -10.75 -11.01 1.08
N TYR A 121 -9.63 -10.94 0.37
CA TYR A 121 -9.62 -10.52 -1.04
C TYR A 121 -10.26 -11.55 -1.96
N SER A 122 -10.10 -12.84 -1.69
CA SER A 122 -10.77 -13.91 -2.46
C SER A 122 -12.29 -13.83 -2.29
N THR A 123 -12.76 -13.61 -1.06
CA THR A 123 -14.20 -13.45 -0.78
C THR A 123 -14.77 -12.21 -1.47
N ALA A 124 -14.06 -11.06 -1.39
CA ALA A 124 -14.47 -9.85 -2.07
C ALA A 124 -14.54 -10.06 -3.60
N LEU A 125 -13.50 -10.63 -4.20
CA LEU A 125 -13.45 -10.90 -5.63
C LEU A 125 -14.59 -11.83 -6.09
N THR A 126 -14.88 -12.86 -5.29
CA THR A 126 -15.97 -13.82 -5.56
C THR A 126 -17.32 -13.11 -5.55
N ASN A 127 -17.61 -12.33 -4.52
CA ASN A 127 -18.87 -11.60 -4.39
C ASN A 127 -19.04 -10.52 -5.45
N ASP A 128 -18.00 -9.71 -5.67
CA ASP A 128 -18.05 -8.61 -6.64
C ASP A 128 -18.21 -9.13 -8.07
N SER A 129 -17.47 -10.19 -8.44
CA SER A 129 -17.58 -10.79 -9.77
C SER A 129 -18.95 -11.46 -9.98
N ALA A 130 -19.49 -12.14 -8.98
CA ALA A 130 -20.81 -12.74 -9.03
C ALA A 130 -21.91 -11.69 -9.18
N SER A 131 -21.84 -10.61 -8.39
CA SER A 131 -22.76 -9.48 -8.46
C SER A 131 -22.70 -8.76 -9.81
N PHE A 132 -21.50 -8.63 -10.38
CA PHE A 132 -21.30 -8.04 -11.70
C PHE A 132 -21.98 -8.88 -12.78
N LEU A 133 -21.72 -10.19 -12.82
CA LEU A 133 -22.33 -11.10 -13.80
C LEU A 133 -23.87 -11.12 -13.69
N PHE A 134 -24.40 -11.11 -12.48
CA PHE A 134 -25.84 -11.03 -12.24
C PHE A 134 -26.43 -9.70 -12.73
N SER A 135 -25.78 -8.58 -12.45
CA SER A 135 -26.23 -7.24 -12.85
C SER A 135 -26.26 -7.04 -14.36
N PHE A 136 -25.37 -7.73 -15.09
CA PHE A 136 -25.34 -7.71 -16.56
C PHE A 136 -26.24 -8.77 -17.20
N GLY A 137 -27.00 -9.53 -16.41
CA GLY A 137 -27.91 -10.54 -16.92
C GLY A 137 -27.22 -11.76 -17.57
N VAL A 138 -25.95 -11.99 -17.23
CA VAL A 138 -25.18 -13.16 -17.71
C VAL A 138 -25.61 -14.42 -16.96
N THR A 139 -26.09 -14.27 -15.73
CA THR A 139 -26.56 -15.37 -14.88
C THR A 139 -27.90 -15.01 -14.25
N ASP A 140 -28.79 -15.99 -14.12
CA ASP A 140 -30.12 -15.81 -13.52
C ASP A 140 -30.07 -15.85 -11.99
N THR A 141 -28.97 -16.33 -11.41
CA THR A 141 -28.74 -16.45 -9.95
C THR A 141 -27.39 -15.89 -9.55
N LEU A 142 -27.28 -15.45 -8.28
CA LEU A 142 -26.01 -15.04 -7.70
C LEU A 142 -25.06 -16.24 -7.58
N LEU A 143 -24.00 -16.25 -8.38
CA LEU A 143 -23.01 -17.32 -8.38
C LEU A 143 -22.20 -17.39 -7.06
N SER A 144 -22.19 -16.32 -6.27
CA SER A 144 -21.54 -16.29 -4.95
C SER A 144 -22.12 -17.33 -3.96
N ASP A 145 -23.37 -17.74 -4.17
CA ASP A 145 -24.02 -18.77 -3.35
C ASP A 145 -23.49 -20.18 -3.65
N SER A 146 -22.77 -20.34 -4.76
CA SER A 146 -22.14 -21.61 -5.13
C SER A 146 -20.70 -21.69 -4.61
N PRO A 147 -20.35 -22.66 -3.74
CA PRO A 147 -18.98 -22.83 -3.27
C PRO A 147 -17.97 -23.14 -4.39
N PHE A 148 -18.45 -23.70 -5.49
CA PHE A 148 -17.62 -24.04 -6.64
C PHE A 148 -17.18 -22.81 -7.44
N TYR A 149 -17.96 -21.72 -7.42
CA TYR A 149 -17.60 -20.49 -8.14
C TYR A 149 -16.34 -19.83 -7.58
N GLY A 150 -16.27 -19.64 -6.27
CA GLY A 150 -15.09 -19.10 -5.61
C GLY A 150 -13.85 -19.97 -5.81
N LEU A 151 -14.03 -21.29 -5.70
CA LEU A 151 -12.95 -22.25 -5.96
C LEU A 151 -12.45 -22.17 -7.41
N ALA A 152 -13.35 -22.06 -8.38
CA ALA A 152 -13.00 -21.94 -9.80
C ALA A 152 -12.19 -20.66 -10.07
N ILE A 153 -12.58 -19.51 -9.48
CA ILE A 153 -11.82 -18.25 -9.61
C ILE A 153 -10.41 -18.41 -9.05
N ILE A 154 -10.27 -18.97 -7.84
CA ILE A 154 -8.97 -19.19 -7.20
C ILE A 154 -8.10 -20.12 -8.05
N CYS A 155 -8.68 -21.23 -8.56
CA CYS A 155 -7.96 -22.16 -9.44
C CYS A 155 -7.50 -21.53 -10.74
N VAL A 156 -8.35 -20.72 -11.38
CA VAL A 156 -7.99 -19.98 -12.61
C VAL A 156 -6.87 -18.98 -12.33
N MET A 157 -6.92 -18.26 -11.23
CA MET A 157 -5.85 -17.32 -10.85
C MET A 157 -4.55 -18.04 -10.53
N ALA A 158 -4.60 -19.13 -9.78
CA ALA A 158 -3.43 -19.92 -9.40
C ALA A 158 -2.80 -20.65 -10.60
N SER A 159 -3.59 -21.03 -11.61
CA SER A 159 -3.08 -21.72 -12.82
C SER A 159 -2.34 -20.81 -13.79
N ARG A 160 -2.45 -19.51 -13.64
CA ARG A 160 -1.79 -18.52 -14.52
C ARG A 160 -0.39 -18.18 -13.98
N GLY A 161 0.57 -18.10 -14.89
CA GLY A 161 1.95 -17.78 -14.53
C GLY A 161 2.08 -16.36 -13.93
N GLU A 162 3.07 -16.18 -13.05
CA GLU A 162 3.34 -14.91 -12.36
C GLU A 162 3.44 -13.71 -13.31
N GLN A 163 4.03 -13.89 -14.49
CA GLN A 163 4.21 -12.81 -15.47
C GLN A 163 2.88 -12.23 -15.96
N LEU A 164 1.87 -13.09 -16.17
CA LEU A 164 0.53 -12.64 -16.55
C LEU A 164 -0.14 -11.90 -15.40
N LEU A 165 -0.01 -12.41 -14.18
CA LEU A 165 -0.54 -11.76 -12.97
C LEU A 165 0.05 -10.36 -12.77
N PHE A 166 1.37 -10.18 -12.94
CA PHE A 166 2.00 -8.87 -12.85
C PHE A 166 1.51 -7.91 -13.92
N ARG A 167 1.36 -8.35 -15.16
CA ARG A 167 0.86 -7.50 -16.25
C ARG A 167 -0.60 -7.09 -16.03
N VAL A 168 -1.46 -8.02 -15.64
CA VAL A 168 -2.87 -7.76 -15.33
C VAL A 168 -2.99 -6.84 -14.12
N SER A 169 -2.20 -7.07 -13.07
CA SER A 169 -2.17 -6.22 -11.87
C SER A 169 -1.81 -4.77 -12.21
N THR A 170 -0.77 -4.55 -13.02
CA THR A 170 -0.38 -3.19 -13.45
C THR A 170 -1.50 -2.50 -14.22
N LEU A 171 -2.14 -3.20 -15.17
CA LEU A 171 -3.27 -2.66 -15.92
C LEU A 171 -4.43 -2.31 -14.99
N MET A 172 -4.77 -3.20 -14.05
CA MET A 172 -5.83 -2.96 -13.07
C MET A 172 -5.56 -1.76 -12.16
N VAL A 173 -4.31 -1.57 -11.72
CA VAL A 173 -3.92 -0.38 -10.94
C VAL A 173 -4.12 0.90 -11.75
N LEU A 174 -3.66 0.94 -12.99
CA LEU A 174 -3.84 2.10 -13.87
C LEU A 174 -5.32 2.38 -14.15
N THR A 175 -6.11 1.34 -14.42
CA THR A 175 -7.57 1.48 -14.62
C THR A 175 -8.24 2.03 -13.36
N LYS A 176 -7.89 1.51 -12.17
CA LYS A 176 -8.42 1.99 -10.89
C LYS A 176 -8.07 3.47 -10.66
N LEU A 177 -6.84 3.88 -10.92
CA LEU A 177 -6.44 5.28 -10.84
C LEU A 177 -7.25 6.16 -11.78
N LEU A 178 -7.43 5.74 -13.03
CA LEU A 178 -8.24 6.46 -14.00
C LEU A 178 -9.68 6.62 -13.53
N VAL A 179 -10.29 5.53 -13.05
CA VAL A 179 -11.68 5.56 -12.53
C VAL A 179 -11.81 6.51 -11.35
N VAL A 180 -10.86 6.48 -10.39
CA VAL A 180 -10.88 7.39 -9.22
C VAL A 180 -10.76 8.85 -9.66
N ILE A 181 -9.88 9.16 -10.62
CA ILE A 181 -9.71 10.51 -11.15
C ILE A 181 -10.99 10.97 -11.88
N CYS A 182 -11.58 10.11 -12.73
CA CYS A 182 -12.82 10.42 -13.43
C CYS A 182 -13.99 10.66 -12.46
N LEU A 183 -14.16 9.78 -11.46
CA LEU A 183 -15.19 9.95 -10.43
C LEU A 183 -14.97 11.24 -9.65
N GLY A 184 -13.73 11.53 -9.24
CA GLY A 184 -13.39 12.79 -8.58
C GLY A 184 -13.74 14.00 -9.44
N GLY A 185 -13.46 13.97 -10.74
CA GLY A 185 -13.81 15.02 -11.69
C GLY A 185 -15.31 15.23 -11.85
N ILE A 186 -16.08 14.15 -11.97
CA ILE A 186 -17.55 14.20 -12.06
C ILE A 186 -18.15 14.78 -10.75
N MET A 187 -17.61 14.36 -9.61
CA MET A 187 -18.10 14.82 -8.31
C MET A 187 -17.87 16.30 -8.06
N ILE A 188 -16.92 16.98 -8.74
CA ILE A 188 -16.72 18.42 -8.59
C ILE A 188 -18.02 19.21 -8.88
N GLN A 189 -18.83 18.76 -9.82
CA GLN A 189 -20.11 19.40 -10.16
C GLN A 189 -21.15 19.28 -9.04
N HIS A 190 -21.01 18.33 -8.14
CA HIS A 190 -21.91 18.07 -7.03
C HIS A 190 -21.36 18.55 -5.68
N TRP A 191 -20.23 19.26 -5.69
CA TRP A 191 -19.65 19.79 -4.47
C TRP A 191 -20.55 20.87 -3.86
N ASN A 192 -20.94 20.64 -2.61
CA ASN A 192 -21.67 21.60 -1.82
C ASN A 192 -20.85 21.91 -0.55
N LEU A 193 -20.36 23.15 -0.47
CA LEU A 193 -19.58 23.62 0.69
C LEU A 193 -20.35 23.54 2.00
N ALA A 194 -21.69 23.56 1.95
CA ALA A 194 -22.51 23.37 3.14
C ALA A 194 -22.31 21.97 3.79
N ASN A 195 -21.88 20.97 3.01
CA ASN A 195 -21.59 19.64 3.53
C ASN A 195 -20.34 19.58 4.42
N ILE A 196 -19.48 20.61 4.41
CA ILE A 196 -18.36 20.71 5.35
C ILE A 196 -18.87 20.84 6.78
N GLY A 197 -20.07 21.41 6.93
CA GLY A 197 -20.72 21.59 8.23
C GLY A 197 -20.04 22.63 9.12
N VAL A 198 -20.61 22.81 10.28
CA VAL A 198 -20.07 23.68 11.33
C VAL A 198 -18.93 22.95 12.04
N PHE A 199 -17.92 23.69 12.49
CA PHE A 199 -16.83 23.11 13.29
C PHE A 199 -17.41 22.45 14.56
N PRO A 200 -17.13 21.16 14.79
CA PRO A 200 -17.73 20.41 15.88
C PRO A 200 -17.18 20.83 17.25
N ASP A 201 -17.94 20.49 18.31
CA ASP A 201 -17.46 20.63 19.67
C ASP A 201 -16.14 19.90 19.90
N LEU A 202 -15.29 20.46 20.75
CA LEU A 202 -13.93 19.96 20.99
C LEU A 202 -13.94 18.53 21.53
N GLY A 203 -14.88 18.18 22.39
CA GLY A 203 -15.04 16.83 22.94
C GLY A 203 -15.39 15.80 21.85
N TYR A 204 -16.34 16.16 20.99
CA TYR A 204 -16.71 15.35 19.83
C TYR A 204 -15.53 15.17 18.87
N LEU A 205 -14.82 16.28 18.55
CA LEU A 205 -13.69 16.29 17.65
C LEU A 205 -12.58 15.34 18.14
N VAL A 206 -12.14 15.47 19.38
CA VAL A 206 -11.05 14.65 19.95
C VAL A 206 -11.42 13.17 19.98
N LYS A 207 -12.60 12.85 20.51
CA LYS A 207 -13.10 11.47 20.61
C LYS A 207 -13.16 10.79 19.24
N ASN A 208 -13.78 11.44 18.26
CA ASN A 208 -13.97 10.85 16.94
C ASN A 208 -12.69 10.88 16.09
N THR A 209 -11.78 11.85 16.30
CA THR A 209 -10.45 11.84 15.68
C THR A 209 -9.67 10.60 16.13
N ILE A 210 -9.66 10.28 17.43
CA ILE A 210 -8.97 9.09 17.94
C ILE A 210 -9.63 7.81 17.38
N ALA A 211 -10.95 7.75 17.34
CA ALA A 211 -11.67 6.61 16.77
C ALA A 211 -11.43 6.43 15.26
N MET A 212 -11.22 7.53 14.53
CA MET A 212 -10.96 7.51 13.09
C MET A 212 -9.49 7.19 12.74
N LEU A 213 -8.54 7.40 13.66
CA LEU A 213 -7.11 7.16 13.43
C LEU A 213 -6.80 5.78 12.81
N PRO A 214 -7.33 4.64 13.32
CA PRO A 214 -7.03 3.33 12.72
C PRO A 214 -7.42 3.24 11.24
N VAL A 215 -8.59 3.77 10.87
CA VAL A 215 -9.07 3.77 9.48
C VAL A 215 -8.19 4.65 8.61
N THR A 216 -7.84 5.85 9.10
CA THR A 216 -6.98 6.79 8.37
C THR A 216 -5.57 6.24 8.22
N LEU A 217 -4.98 5.64 9.26
CA LEU A 217 -3.67 5.01 9.21
C LEU A 217 -3.63 3.87 8.19
N THR A 218 -4.62 2.98 8.22
CA THR A 218 -4.70 1.83 7.30
C THR A 218 -4.95 2.24 5.85
N SER A 219 -5.63 3.37 5.61
CA SER A 219 -5.90 3.87 4.26
C SER A 219 -4.66 4.42 3.55
N ILE A 220 -3.62 4.81 4.31
CA ILE A 220 -2.36 5.36 3.78
C ILE A 220 -1.22 4.33 3.83
N LEU A 221 -1.46 3.20 4.50
CA LEU A 221 -0.44 2.20 4.77
C LEU A 221 -0.18 1.32 3.54
N PHE A 222 1.07 1.28 3.07
CA PHE A 222 1.51 0.40 1.98
C PHE A 222 2.79 -0.40 2.31
N ILE A 223 3.00 -0.70 3.61
CA ILE A 223 4.14 -1.50 4.10
C ILE A 223 4.38 -2.80 3.29
N PRO A 224 3.34 -3.54 2.84
CA PRO A 224 3.59 -4.76 2.06
C PRO A 224 4.37 -4.54 0.76
N SER A 225 4.31 -3.34 0.15
CA SER A 225 5.11 -3.03 -1.05
C SER A 225 6.54 -2.61 -0.71
N ILE A 226 6.79 -2.09 0.49
CA ILE A 226 8.10 -1.56 0.90
C ILE A 226 9.14 -2.69 1.01
N SER A 227 8.77 -3.82 1.61
CA SER A 227 9.70 -4.94 1.80
C SER A 227 10.27 -5.44 0.47
N PRO A 228 9.47 -5.88 -0.52
CA PRO A 228 9.98 -6.32 -1.80
C PRO A 228 10.69 -5.20 -2.58
N MET A 229 10.25 -3.94 -2.43
CA MET A 229 10.92 -2.78 -3.03
C MET A 229 12.36 -2.62 -2.52
N VAL A 230 12.56 -2.62 -1.21
CA VAL A 230 13.90 -2.48 -0.61
C VAL A 230 14.77 -3.68 -0.97
N ILE A 231 14.24 -4.90 -0.93
CA ILE A 231 14.95 -6.11 -1.33
C ILE A 231 15.40 -6.02 -2.79
N SER A 232 14.51 -5.60 -3.69
CA SER A 232 14.82 -5.40 -5.11
C SER A 232 15.92 -4.37 -5.31
N TYR A 233 15.85 -3.21 -4.66
CA TYR A 233 16.91 -2.20 -4.76
C TYR A 233 18.24 -2.69 -4.17
N ARG A 234 18.21 -3.48 -3.10
CA ARG A 234 19.40 -4.07 -2.49
C ARG A 234 20.04 -5.13 -3.38
N SER A 235 19.26 -5.92 -4.11
CA SER A 235 19.79 -6.92 -5.05
C SER A 235 20.42 -6.31 -6.29
N HIS A 236 19.88 -5.18 -6.76
CA HIS A 236 20.38 -4.50 -7.97
C HIS A 236 21.51 -3.50 -7.69
N ASN A 237 21.61 -2.97 -6.48
CA ASN A 237 22.61 -1.96 -6.13
C ASN A 237 23.62 -2.48 -5.12
N LYS A 238 24.92 -2.37 -5.44
CA LYS A 238 26.01 -2.77 -4.53
C LYS A 238 26.07 -1.91 -3.25
N SER A 239 25.63 -0.66 -3.32
CA SER A 239 25.66 0.28 -2.19
C SER A 239 24.33 0.33 -1.45
N ILE A 240 24.38 0.08 -0.13
CA ILE A 240 23.23 0.20 0.78
C ILE A 240 22.63 1.62 0.71
N HIS A 241 23.49 2.63 0.65
CA HIS A 241 23.06 4.04 0.63
C HIS A 241 22.26 4.39 -0.63
N VAL A 242 22.66 3.84 -1.80
CA VAL A 242 21.93 4.02 -3.06
C VAL A 242 20.57 3.33 -3.00
N ALA A 243 20.52 2.07 -2.55
CA ALA A 243 19.28 1.32 -2.42
C ALA A 243 18.29 2.02 -1.47
N ARG A 244 18.77 2.46 -0.30
CA ARG A 244 17.99 3.24 0.66
C ARG A 244 17.44 4.53 0.06
N TYR A 245 18.29 5.31 -0.61
CA TYR A 245 17.89 6.57 -1.22
C TYR A 245 16.82 6.36 -2.29
N LYS A 246 16.99 5.37 -3.19
CA LYS A 246 15.99 5.03 -4.20
C LYS A 246 14.67 4.57 -3.58
N ALA A 247 14.72 3.71 -2.56
CA ALA A 247 13.52 3.25 -1.86
C ALA A 247 12.75 4.42 -1.19
N MET A 248 13.47 5.31 -0.50
CA MET A 248 12.85 6.50 0.11
C MET A 248 12.27 7.47 -0.91
N ARG A 249 12.86 7.55 -2.11
CA ARG A 249 12.36 8.41 -3.19
C ARG A 249 11.13 7.80 -3.88
N ALA A 250 11.04 6.48 -3.94
CA ALA A 250 9.92 5.77 -4.56
C ALA A 250 8.72 5.57 -3.61
N MET A 251 8.91 5.84 -2.32
CA MET A 251 7.86 5.89 -1.29
C MET A 251 7.08 7.21 -1.38
#